data_4bd648a902ee144ab9e6f0dc9860405f
#
_entry.id   4bd648a902ee144ab9e6f0dc9860405f
#
_cell.length_a   1.000
_cell.length_b   1.000
_cell.length_c   1.000
_cell.angle_alpha   90.00
_cell.angle_beta   90.00
_cell.angle_gamma   90.00
#
_symmetry.space_group_name_H-M   'P 1'
#
loop_
_entity.id
_entity.type
_entity.pdbx_description
1 polymer ?
#
loop_
_entity_poly.entity_id
_entity_poly.type
_entity_poly.pdbx_seq_one_letter_code
_entity_poly.pdbx_strand_id
1 'polypeptide(L)'
;MKKLLLCIFAVVGVVSLMSCQETMEEKAARQAKEYTERYCPTPVVNYSRTDSIVFDRERKVYIYYISFCDALDDPDIIDQNRDKITDMLTQSVREATGLKNFVDAGFRFEYVCHSAKEPKKVLFKITI
;
A
#
# COMPACT_ATOMS: atom_id res chain seq x y z
N MET A 1 38.86 -38.49 -19.02
CA MET A 1 38.67 -37.06 -19.34
C MET A 1 37.25 -36.70 -19.68
N LYS A 2 36.46 -37.54 -20.31
CA LYS A 2 35.05 -37.20 -20.62
C LYS A 2 34.11 -37.17 -19.40
N LYS A 3 34.46 -37.85 -18.29
CA LYS A 3 33.63 -37.89 -17.08
C LYS A 3 33.82 -36.65 -16.18
N LEU A 4 34.92 -35.92 -16.32
CA LEU A 4 35.17 -34.70 -15.55
C LEU A 4 34.42 -33.47 -16.11
N LEU A 5 34.17 -33.48 -17.41
CA LEU A 5 33.43 -32.39 -18.10
C LEU A 5 31.92 -32.42 -17.79
N LEU A 6 31.37 -33.59 -17.47
CA LEU A 6 29.95 -33.75 -17.14
C LEU A 6 29.59 -33.24 -15.73
N CYS A 7 30.55 -33.28 -14.79
CA CYS A 7 30.31 -32.81 -13.43
C CYS A 7 30.35 -31.30 -13.31
N ILE A 8 31.02 -30.60 -14.22
CA ILE A 8 31.12 -29.13 -14.19
C ILE A 8 29.83 -28.48 -14.70
N PHE A 9 29.11 -29.13 -15.62
CA PHE A 9 27.85 -28.60 -16.15
C PHE A 9 26.68 -28.75 -15.17
N ALA A 10 26.72 -29.72 -14.24
CA ALA A 10 25.65 -29.93 -13.28
C ALA A 10 25.64 -28.89 -12.12
N VAL A 11 26.78 -28.25 -11.84
CA VAL A 11 26.89 -27.27 -10.73
C VAL A 11 26.46 -25.90 -11.14
N VAL A 12 26.51 -25.54 -12.42
CA VAL A 12 26.14 -24.20 -12.91
C VAL A 12 24.62 -24.03 -13.00
N GLY A 13 23.86 -25.13 -13.12
CA GLY A 13 22.39 -25.08 -13.24
C GLY A 13 21.64 -24.79 -11.94
N VAL A 14 22.26 -24.97 -10.77
CA VAL A 14 21.57 -24.84 -9.48
C VAL A 14 21.61 -23.41 -8.92
N VAL A 15 22.58 -22.62 -9.34
CA VAL A 15 22.76 -21.24 -8.84
C VAL A 15 21.76 -20.25 -9.49
N SER A 16 21.25 -20.56 -10.66
CA SER A 16 20.34 -19.67 -11.39
C SER A 16 18.87 -19.73 -10.92
N LEU A 17 18.50 -20.71 -10.08
CA LEU A 17 17.12 -20.87 -9.59
C LEU A 17 16.84 -20.12 -8.26
N MET A 18 17.87 -19.60 -7.58
CA MET A 18 17.71 -18.92 -6.30
C MET A 18 17.61 -17.40 -6.39
N SER A 19 17.71 -16.79 -7.57
CA SER A 19 17.99 -15.35 -7.67
C SER A 19 16.78 -14.44 -7.95
N CYS A 20 15.51 -14.91 -7.96
CA CYS A 20 14.42 -14.08 -8.48
C CYS A 20 13.07 -14.15 -7.74
N GLN A 21 13.01 -14.57 -6.48
CA GLN A 21 11.75 -14.53 -5.75
C GLN A 21 11.68 -13.32 -4.81
N GLU A 22 10.93 -12.31 -5.26
CA GLU A 22 10.55 -11.17 -4.44
C GLU A 22 9.60 -11.63 -3.33
N THR A 23 9.86 -11.23 -2.08
CA THR A 23 8.94 -11.50 -0.97
C THR A 23 7.68 -10.64 -1.09
N MET A 24 6.61 -11.01 -0.38
CA MET A 24 5.38 -10.21 -0.36
C MET A 24 5.63 -8.83 0.22
N GLU A 25 6.47 -8.71 1.24
CA GLU A 25 6.86 -7.44 1.86
C GLU A 25 7.65 -6.57 0.89
N GLU A 26 8.60 -7.14 0.16
CA GLU A 26 9.37 -6.42 -0.85
C GLU A 26 8.47 -5.92 -1.98
N LYS A 27 7.54 -6.77 -2.42
CA LYS A 27 6.55 -6.42 -3.45
C LYS A 27 5.64 -5.28 -2.98
N ALA A 28 5.13 -5.35 -1.76
CA ALA A 28 4.29 -4.30 -1.18
C ALA A 28 5.05 -2.97 -1.09
N ALA A 29 6.28 -3.00 -0.58
CA ALA A 29 7.13 -1.80 -0.48
C ALA A 29 7.42 -1.19 -1.85
N ARG A 30 7.74 -2.02 -2.84
CA ARG A 30 7.99 -1.58 -4.21
C ARG A 30 6.76 -0.96 -4.85
N GLN A 31 5.61 -1.62 -4.76
CA GLN A 31 4.37 -1.10 -5.33
C GLN A 31 3.93 0.22 -4.69
N ALA A 32 4.06 0.34 -3.37
CA ALA A 32 3.76 1.59 -2.66
C ALA A 32 4.64 2.74 -3.14
N LYS A 33 5.94 2.48 -3.26
CA LYS A 33 6.91 3.47 -3.74
C LYS A 33 6.64 3.87 -5.18
N GLU A 34 6.44 2.91 -6.09
CA GLU A 34 6.17 3.18 -7.49
C GLU A 34 4.87 3.98 -7.68
N TYR A 35 3.82 3.63 -6.96
CA TYR A 35 2.56 4.37 -7.01
C TYR A 35 2.73 5.81 -6.55
N THR A 36 3.43 6.00 -5.42
CA THR A 36 3.69 7.33 -4.89
C THR A 36 4.49 8.19 -5.86
N GLU A 37 5.56 7.65 -6.43
CA GLU A 37 6.39 8.37 -7.38
C GLU A 37 5.67 8.72 -8.69
N ARG A 38 4.77 7.85 -9.16
CA ARG A 38 4.06 8.05 -10.43
C ARG A 38 2.81 8.90 -10.33
N TYR A 39 2.04 8.72 -9.28
CA TYR A 39 0.67 9.23 -9.23
C TYR A 39 0.40 10.21 -8.11
N CYS A 40 1.25 10.29 -7.10
CA CYS A 40 1.00 11.13 -5.94
C CYS A 40 1.73 12.48 -6.02
N PRO A 41 1.11 13.56 -5.54
CA PRO A 41 -0.27 13.58 -5.08
C PRO A 41 -1.26 13.40 -6.23
N THR A 42 -2.30 12.60 -6.00
CA THR A 42 -3.34 12.37 -7.01
C THR A 42 -4.22 13.60 -7.21
N PRO A 43 -4.96 13.70 -8.32
CA PRO A 43 -6.02 14.70 -8.42
C PRO A 43 -7.06 14.55 -7.31
N VAL A 44 -7.68 15.64 -6.93
CA VAL A 44 -8.78 15.63 -5.95
C VAL A 44 -10.02 15.03 -6.59
N VAL A 45 -10.53 13.95 -6.01
CA VAL A 45 -11.77 13.29 -6.42
C VAL A 45 -12.62 13.05 -5.18
N ASN A 46 -13.88 13.44 -5.21
CA ASN A 46 -14.80 13.31 -4.07
C ASN A 46 -14.24 13.92 -2.78
N TYR A 47 -13.68 15.13 -2.90
CA TYR A 47 -13.10 15.90 -1.78
C TYR A 47 -11.90 15.23 -1.10
N SER A 48 -11.22 14.31 -1.78
CA SER A 48 -10.03 13.67 -1.25
C SER A 48 -8.95 13.48 -2.31
N ARG A 49 -7.70 13.41 -1.87
CA ARG A 49 -6.58 13.03 -2.71
C ARG A 49 -5.63 12.14 -1.92
N THR A 50 -4.94 11.26 -2.60
CA THR A 50 -3.87 10.47 -2.01
C THR A 50 -2.55 11.23 -2.12
N ASP A 51 -1.94 11.53 -0.99
CA ASP A 51 -0.66 12.24 -0.95
C ASP A 51 0.52 11.29 -1.12
N SER A 52 0.47 10.13 -0.49
CA SER A 52 1.49 9.09 -0.61
C SER A 52 0.96 7.74 -0.10
N ILE A 53 1.66 6.69 -0.48
CA ILE A 53 1.46 5.33 0.04
C ILE A 53 2.81 4.81 0.50
N VAL A 54 2.83 4.23 1.71
CA VAL A 54 4.04 3.66 2.32
C VAL A 54 3.71 2.27 2.85
N PHE A 55 4.64 1.33 2.71
CA PHE A 55 4.52 0.02 3.35
C PHE A 55 5.48 -0.07 4.54
N ASP A 56 4.93 -0.25 5.73
CA ASP A 56 5.68 -0.49 6.96
C ASP A 56 5.97 -1.99 7.07
N ARG A 57 7.23 -2.39 6.85
CA ARG A 57 7.64 -3.79 6.82
C ARG A 57 7.59 -4.45 8.20
N GLU A 58 7.87 -3.72 9.26
CA GLU A 58 7.88 -4.27 10.62
C GLU A 58 6.48 -4.61 11.09
N ARG A 59 5.54 -3.71 10.85
CA ARG A 59 4.14 -3.88 11.23
C ARG A 59 3.31 -4.63 10.19
N LYS A 60 3.83 -4.81 8.98
CA LYS A 60 3.13 -5.35 7.81
C LYS A 60 1.85 -4.56 7.50
N VAL A 61 1.97 -3.25 7.49
CA VAL A 61 0.88 -2.31 7.28
C VAL A 61 1.12 -1.48 6.02
N TYR A 62 0.13 -1.47 5.15
CA TYR A 62 0.08 -0.64 3.96
C TYR A 62 -0.63 0.67 4.34
N ILE A 63 0.09 1.79 4.31
CA ILE A 63 -0.39 3.08 4.85
C ILE A 63 -0.71 4.03 3.72
N TYR A 64 -1.97 4.50 3.68
CA TYR A 64 -2.43 5.53 2.77
C TYR A 64 -2.49 6.87 3.50
N TYR A 65 -1.73 7.84 3.04
CA TYR A 65 -1.82 9.23 3.50
C TYR A 65 -2.74 10.00 2.57
N ILE A 66 -3.87 10.45 3.11
CA ILE A 66 -4.96 11.08 2.37
C ILE A 66 -5.12 12.52 2.89
N SER A 67 -5.38 13.47 1.99
CA SER A 67 -5.85 14.81 2.35
C SER A 67 -7.33 14.93 2.05
N PHE A 68 -8.11 15.37 3.04
CA PHE A 68 -9.49 15.81 2.84
C PHE A 68 -9.52 17.27 2.47
N CYS A 69 -10.28 17.59 1.43
CA CYS A 69 -10.33 18.90 0.80
C CYS A 69 -11.75 19.47 0.85
N ASP A 70 -11.86 20.79 0.82
CA ASP A 70 -13.12 21.52 0.69
C ASP A 70 -14.17 21.07 1.72
N ALA A 71 -15.29 20.51 1.28
CA ALA A 71 -16.41 20.12 2.15
C ALA A 71 -16.05 19.02 3.17
N LEU A 72 -15.09 18.14 2.86
CA LEU A 72 -14.62 17.11 3.80
C LEU A 72 -13.53 17.61 4.75
N ASP A 73 -12.97 18.77 4.51
CA ASP A 73 -11.97 19.38 5.40
C ASP A 73 -12.66 20.11 6.56
N ASP A 74 -13.45 19.37 7.31
CA ASP A 74 -14.25 19.85 8.44
C ASP A 74 -14.42 18.74 9.48
N PRO A 75 -13.87 18.90 10.71
CA PRO A 75 -13.97 17.87 11.75
C PRO A 75 -15.40 17.46 12.08
N ASP A 76 -16.35 18.39 12.05
CA ASP A 76 -17.75 18.09 12.38
C ASP A 76 -18.40 17.22 11.31
N ILE A 77 -18.12 17.50 10.04
CA ILE A 77 -18.58 16.69 8.91
C ILE A 77 -17.99 15.28 8.99
N ILE A 78 -16.71 15.16 9.30
CA ILE A 78 -16.04 13.87 9.47
C ILE A 78 -16.68 13.08 10.62
N ASP A 79 -16.88 13.69 11.76
CA ASP A 79 -17.48 13.02 12.93
C ASP A 79 -18.90 12.54 12.68
N GLN A 80 -19.70 13.31 11.94
CA GLN A 80 -21.06 12.91 11.54
C GLN A 80 -21.10 11.76 10.53
N ASN A 81 -20.03 11.57 9.75
CA ASN A 81 -19.98 10.58 8.68
C ASN A 81 -18.94 9.47 8.92
N ARG A 82 -18.47 9.32 10.15
CA ARG A 82 -17.38 8.42 10.51
C ARG A 82 -17.65 6.98 10.08
N ASP A 83 -18.83 6.45 10.35
CA ASP A 83 -19.20 5.08 9.99
C ASP A 83 -19.26 4.89 8.47
N LYS A 84 -19.83 5.86 7.77
CA LYS A 84 -19.91 5.83 6.30
C LYS A 84 -18.52 5.86 5.66
N ILE A 85 -17.63 6.70 6.16
CA ILE A 85 -16.24 6.77 5.68
C ILE A 85 -15.53 5.45 5.93
N THR A 86 -15.68 4.89 7.13
CA THR A 86 -15.12 3.58 7.49
C THR A 86 -15.58 2.49 6.54
N ASP A 87 -16.87 2.39 6.27
CA ASP A 87 -17.44 1.39 5.36
C ASP A 87 -16.91 1.55 3.93
N MET A 88 -16.85 2.79 3.44
CA MET A 88 -16.32 3.08 2.11
C MET A 88 -14.86 2.67 1.96
N LEU A 89 -14.01 2.99 2.93
CA LEU A 89 -12.60 2.65 2.91
C LEU A 89 -12.39 1.13 3.04
N THR A 90 -13.12 0.49 3.93
CA THR A 90 -13.07 -0.97 4.09
C THR A 90 -13.46 -1.69 2.80
N GLN A 91 -14.52 -1.24 2.16
CA GLN A 91 -14.99 -1.81 0.90
C GLN A 91 -13.96 -1.59 -0.21
N SER A 92 -13.32 -0.43 -0.26
CA SER A 92 -12.27 -0.12 -1.24
C SER A 92 -11.11 -1.12 -1.16
N VAL A 93 -10.68 -1.50 0.04
CA VAL A 93 -9.63 -2.51 0.23
C VAL A 93 -10.11 -3.89 -0.22
N ARG A 94 -11.31 -4.28 0.18
CA ARG A 94 -11.87 -5.61 -0.15
C ARG A 94 -12.10 -5.81 -1.63
N GLU A 95 -12.49 -4.77 -2.35
CA GLU A 95 -12.78 -4.83 -3.79
C GLU A 95 -11.57 -4.59 -4.67
N ALA A 96 -10.46 -4.11 -4.12
CA ALA A 96 -9.24 -3.85 -4.87
C ALA A 96 -8.55 -5.18 -5.24
N THR A 97 -8.67 -5.57 -6.50
CA THR A 97 -8.07 -6.82 -7.01
C THR A 97 -6.55 -6.84 -6.86
N GLY A 98 -5.89 -5.69 -6.99
CA GLY A 98 -4.44 -5.57 -6.82
C GLY A 98 -3.95 -5.76 -5.38
N LEU A 99 -4.84 -5.67 -4.40
CA LEU A 99 -4.51 -5.83 -2.98
C LEU A 99 -4.85 -7.22 -2.43
N LYS A 100 -5.55 -8.04 -3.20
CA LYS A 100 -6.05 -9.34 -2.74
C LYS A 100 -4.96 -10.23 -2.15
N ASN A 101 -3.82 -10.31 -2.82
CA ASN A 101 -2.71 -11.14 -2.35
C ASN A 101 -2.17 -10.67 -1.00
N PHE A 102 -2.15 -9.36 -0.76
CA PHE A 102 -1.72 -8.79 0.51
C PHE A 102 -2.74 -9.02 1.61
N VAL A 103 -4.03 -8.87 1.30
CA VAL A 103 -5.13 -9.21 2.22
C VAL A 103 -5.03 -10.67 2.65
N ASP A 104 -4.89 -11.57 1.68
CA ASP A 104 -4.77 -13.02 1.92
C ASP A 104 -3.51 -13.38 2.74
N ALA A 105 -2.44 -12.60 2.58
CA ALA A 105 -1.20 -12.76 3.35
C ALA A 105 -1.29 -12.20 4.78
N GLY A 106 -2.42 -11.60 5.17
CA GLY A 106 -2.65 -11.05 6.49
C GLY A 106 -2.09 -9.64 6.70
N PHE A 107 -1.76 -8.91 5.62
CA PHE A 107 -1.35 -7.53 5.72
C PHE A 107 -2.53 -6.64 6.13
N ARG A 108 -2.23 -5.60 6.89
CA ARG A 108 -3.21 -4.61 7.32
C ARG A 108 -3.11 -3.34 6.48
N PHE A 109 -4.20 -2.59 6.46
CA PHE A 109 -4.32 -1.36 5.68
C PHE A 109 -4.73 -0.23 6.61
N GLU A 110 -3.92 0.82 6.65
CA GLU A 110 -4.16 1.99 7.49
C GLU A 110 -4.41 3.21 6.61
N TYR A 111 -5.45 3.96 6.93
CA TYR A 111 -5.75 5.24 6.30
C TYR A 111 -5.52 6.35 7.31
N VAL A 112 -4.66 7.29 6.97
CA VAL A 112 -4.37 8.48 7.77
C VAL A 112 -4.82 9.68 6.96
N CYS A 113 -5.95 10.29 7.35
CA CYS A 113 -6.59 11.37 6.61
C CYS A 113 -6.36 12.70 7.30
N HIS A 114 -5.67 13.60 6.61
CA HIS A 114 -5.29 14.92 7.09
C HIS A 114 -6.19 16.00 6.52
N SER A 115 -6.23 17.15 7.21
CA SER A 115 -6.78 18.38 6.66
C SER A 115 -5.87 18.93 5.54
N ALA A 116 -6.44 19.29 4.39
CA ALA A 116 -5.67 19.96 3.34
C ALA A 116 -5.24 21.38 3.75
N LYS A 117 -6.05 22.09 4.54
CA LYS A 117 -5.74 23.42 5.05
C LYS A 117 -4.69 23.39 6.16
N GLU A 118 -4.76 22.39 7.03
CA GLU A 118 -3.84 22.19 8.16
C GLU A 118 -3.19 20.80 8.05
N PRO A 119 -2.14 20.63 7.24
CA PRO A 119 -1.60 19.28 6.92
C PRO A 119 -1.12 18.47 8.12
N LYS A 120 -0.83 19.11 9.24
CA LYS A 120 -0.43 18.43 10.48
C LYS A 120 -1.61 17.89 11.28
N LYS A 121 -2.84 18.29 10.94
CA LYS A 121 -4.03 17.86 11.65
C LYS A 121 -4.61 16.61 11.03
N VAL A 122 -4.64 15.54 11.82
CA VAL A 122 -5.30 14.28 11.44
C VAL A 122 -6.78 14.39 11.78
N LEU A 123 -7.63 14.25 10.76
CA LEU A 123 -9.09 14.31 10.90
C LEU A 123 -9.70 12.92 11.12
N PHE A 124 -9.08 11.90 10.54
CA PHE A 124 -9.59 10.53 10.57
C PHE A 124 -8.44 9.53 10.43
N LYS A 125 -8.48 8.46 11.21
CA LYS A 125 -7.52 7.38 11.12
C LYS A 125 -8.22 6.05 11.35
N ILE A 126 -7.97 5.08 10.49
CA ILE A 126 -8.52 3.73 10.61
C ILE A 126 -7.51 2.70 10.14
N THR A 127 -7.54 1.53 10.79
CA THR A 127 -6.81 0.34 10.35
C THR A 127 -7.81 -0.78 10.05
N ILE A 128 -7.66 -1.35 8.85
CA ILE A 128 -8.53 -2.39 8.33
C ILE A 128 -7.81 -3.73 8.33
#